data_a7b79bc8fe1a54b652512ee8f92c4127
#
_entry.id   a7b79bc8fe1a54b652512ee8f92c4127
#
_cell.length_a   1.000
_cell.length_b   1.000
_cell.length_c   1.000
_cell.angle_alpha   90.00
_cell.angle_beta   90.00
_cell.angle_gamma   90.00
#
_symmetry.space_group_name_H-M   'P 1'
#
loop_
_entity.id
_entity.type
_entity.pdbx_description
1 polymer ?
#
loop_
_entity_poly.entity_id
_entity_poly.type
_entity_poly.pdbx_seq_one_letter_code
_entity_poly.pdbx_strand_id
1 'polypeptide(L)'
;MIPGAFAYHRPKSINEAVALLSDLGDEARALAGGHSLIPMMKLRLATPEHLVDLGAIADLKGVRTDGGEIVIGAMTTQHELIASELVTAKIPILRETSLVIADPQVRYVGTLGGNVANGDPGNDMPAVMICLDAVYHVVGKAGERRIAAREFYQGAYFTALEPGEIVSAIRVPIPAQGHGFAYQKLKRKVGDYATAAAAVVLTRRDGRIATCAIGLTNVAETPLFAEAAARLLVGSALEPAVVKQAVAAAEAITSPASDNRGPAAYRTKMAGVMLARALARAAARAA
;
A
#
# COMPACT_ATOMS: atom_id res chain seq x y z
N MET A 1 -2.33 -16.73 -22.36
CA MET A 1 -2.96 -15.93 -23.44
C MET A 1 -2.07 -14.72 -23.71
N ILE A 2 -2.08 -14.21 -24.93
CA ILE A 2 -1.33 -13.02 -25.35
C ILE A 2 -2.26 -11.81 -25.23
N PRO A 3 -1.80 -10.63 -24.73
CA PRO A 3 -2.58 -9.38 -24.78
C PRO A 3 -3.07 -9.05 -26.19
N GLY A 4 -4.13 -8.23 -26.30
CA GLY A 4 -4.54 -7.62 -27.57
C GLY A 4 -3.44 -6.73 -28.15
N ALA A 5 -3.63 -6.26 -29.36
CA ALA A 5 -2.75 -5.25 -29.97
C ALA A 5 -2.88 -3.93 -29.17
N PHE A 6 -1.78 -3.22 -29.04
CA PHE A 6 -1.71 -1.89 -28.41
C PHE A 6 -0.54 -1.11 -28.99
N ALA A 7 -0.63 0.21 -28.98
CA ALA A 7 0.50 1.09 -29.22
C ALA A 7 1.30 1.28 -27.92
N TYR A 8 2.63 1.31 -28.03
CA TYR A 8 3.52 1.44 -26.90
C TYR A 8 4.25 2.78 -26.94
N HIS A 9 4.13 3.56 -25.87
CA HIS A 9 4.76 4.86 -25.70
C HIS A 9 5.73 4.80 -24.51
N ARG A 10 6.89 5.40 -24.65
CA ARG A 10 7.94 5.40 -23.63
C ARG A 10 8.46 6.81 -23.38
N PRO A 11 7.69 7.66 -22.68
CA PRO A 11 8.07 9.01 -22.33
C PRO A 11 9.32 9.02 -21.46
N LYS A 12 10.07 10.13 -21.54
CA LYS A 12 11.30 10.35 -20.75
C LYS A 12 11.12 11.35 -19.62
N SER A 13 9.98 12.01 -19.54
CA SER A 13 9.63 12.96 -18.48
C SER A 13 8.21 12.77 -17.97
N ILE A 14 7.94 13.25 -16.76
CA ILE A 14 6.59 13.28 -16.16
C ILE A 14 5.63 14.06 -17.06
N ASN A 15 6.05 15.22 -17.55
CA ASN A 15 5.20 16.07 -18.38
C ASN A 15 4.81 15.39 -19.69
N GLU A 16 5.74 14.68 -20.33
CA GLU A 16 5.46 13.91 -21.54
C GLU A 16 4.47 12.76 -21.26
N ALA A 17 4.63 12.04 -20.14
CA ALA A 17 3.71 10.98 -19.74
C ALA A 17 2.30 11.50 -19.49
N VAL A 18 2.17 12.60 -18.74
CA VAL A 18 0.91 13.26 -18.45
C VAL A 18 0.23 13.78 -19.72
N ALA A 19 1.00 14.38 -20.65
CA ALA A 19 0.47 14.83 -21.93
C ALA A 19 -0.11 13.66 -22.73
N LEU A 20 0.65 12.57 -22.90
CA LEU A 20 0.19 11.37 -23.58
C LEU A 20 -1.08 10.77 -22.95
N LEU A 21 -1.11 10.61 -21.64
CA LEU A 21 -2.27 10.06 -20.94
C LEU A 21 -3.50 10.95 -21.06
N SER A 22 -3.30 12.28 -21.03
CA SER A 22 -4.40 13.25 -21.17
C SER A 22 -4.93 13.31 -22.60
N ASP A 23 -4.06 13.27 -23.60
CA ASP A 23 -4.44 13.40 -25.01
C ASP A 23 -5.09 12.11 -25.55
N LEU A 24 -4.65 10.94 -25.06
CA LEU A 24 -5.19 9.62 -25.44
C LEU A 24 -6.39 9.19 -24.56
N GLY A 25 -6.61 9.85 -23.44
CA GLY A 25 -7.78 9.65 -22.57
C GLY A 25 -7.96 8.20 -22.13
N ASP A 26 -9.21 7.72 -22.18
CA ASP A 26 -9.60 6.38 -21.67
C ASP A 26 -9.00 5.22 -22.46
N GLU A 27 -8.49 5.45 -23.65
CA GLU A 27 -7.82 4.44 -24.47
C GLU A 27 -6.40 4.13 -23.95
N ALA A 28 -5.82 5.01 -23.14
CA ALA A 28 -4.49 4.87 -22.58
C ALA A 28 -4.48 4.36 -21.13
N ARG A 29 -3.43 3.62 -20.79
CA ARG A 29 -3.12 3.25 -19.40
C ARG A 29 -1.65 3.43 -19.10
N ALA A 30 -1.35 4.00 -17.94
CA ALA A 30 0.01 4.07 -17.42
C ALA A 30 0.52 2.66 -17.09
N LEU A 31 1.71 2.34 -17.55
CA LEU A 31 2.41 1.09 -17.27
C LEU A 31 3.57 1.37 -16.32
N ALA A 32 3.45 0.89 -15.08
CA ALA A 32 4.54 0.84 -14.11
C ALA A 32 5.25 -0.53 -14.17
N GLY A 33 5.19 -1.33 -13.10
CA GLY A 33 5.75 -2.69 -13.08
C GLY A 33 4.97 -3.73 -13.89
N GLY A 34 3.78 -3.43 -14.37
CA GLY A 34 2.97 -4.30 -15.25
C GLY A 34 2.36 -5.53 -14.58
N HIS A 35 2.63 -5.81 -13.32
CA HIS A 35 2.22 -7.07 -12.67
C HIS A 35 0.74 -7.16 -12.28
N SER A 36 -0.02 -6.07 -12.41
CA SER A 36 -1.49 -6.06 -12.37
C SER A 36 -2.06 -5.89 -13.77
N LEU A 37 -1.61 -4.87 -14.50
CA LEU A 37 -2.18 -4.51 -15.81
C LEU A 37 -1.98 -5.62 -16.87
N ILE A 38 -0.77 -6.17 -17.00
CA ILE A 38 -0.48 -7.20 -18.02
C ILE A 38 -1.30 -8.49 -17.79
N PRO A 39 -1.43 -9.04 -16.57
CA PRO A 39 -2.36 -10.11 -16.28
C PRO A 39 -3.82 -9.80 -16.66
N MET A 40 -4.31 -8.61 -16.34
CA MET A 40 -5.66 -8.17 -16.74
C MET A 40 -5.81 -8.12 -18.26
N MET A 41 -4.81 -7.61 -18.97
CA MET A 41 -4.78 -7.60 -20.45
C MET A 41 -4.78 -9.02 -21.04
N LYS A 42 -4.01 -9.94 -20.46
CA LYS A 42 -4.01 -11.36 -20.88
C LYS A 42 -5.36 -12.03 -20.67
N LEU A 43 -6.12 -11.63 -19.65
CA LEU A 43 -7.48 -12.13 -19.36
C LEU A 43 -8.59 -11.35 -20.08
N ARG A 44 -8.25 -10.30 -20.84
CA ARG A 44 -9.22 -9.38 -21.48
C ARG A 44 -10.12 -8.62 -20.49
N LEU A 45 -9.68 -8.47 -19.25
CA LEU A 45 -10.32 -7.63 -18.24
C LEU A 45 -9.95 -6.15 -18.40
N ALA A 46 -8.83 -5.86 -19.06
CA ALA A 46 -8.43 -4.54 -19.53
C ALA A 46 -7.94 -4.65 -20.97
N THR A 47 -8.40 -3.74 -21.82
CA THR A 47 -8.06 -3.73 -23.25
C THR A 47 -7.64 -2.33 -23.71
N PRO A 48 -6.61 -1.72 -23.09
CA PRO A 48 -6.13 -0.40 -23.51
C PRO A 48 -5.57 -0.48 -24.94
N GLU A 49 -5.81 0.56 -25.72
CA GLU A 49 -5.23 0.70 -27.06
C GLU A 49 -3.83 1.27 -27.00
N HIS A 50 -3.49 1.97 -25.91
CA HIS A 50 -2.20 2.61 -25.67
C HIS A 50 -1.63 2.28 -24.29
N LEU A 51 -0.36 1.90 -24.23
CA LEU A 51 0.40 1.77 -22.99
C LEU A 51 1.45 2.88 -22.90
N VAL A 52 1.41 3.66 -21.81
CA VAL A 52 2.38 4.70 -21.52
C VAL A 52 3.33 4.18 -20.42
N ASP A 53 4.51 3.70 -20.83
CA ASP A 53 5.51 3.10 -19.95
C ASP A 53 6.30 4.17 -19.18
N LEU A 54 6.11 4.21 -17.87
CA LEU A 54 6.79 5.16 -16.98
C LEU A 54 8.23 4.75 -16.62
N GLY A 55 8.68 3.57 -17.04
CA GLY A 55 9.97 2.97 -16.63
C GLY A 55 11.22 3.76 -17.05
N ALA A 56 11.12 4.63 -18.06
CA ALA A 56 12.23 5.46 -18.54
C ALA A 56 12.36 6.81 -17.78
N ILE A 57 11.39 7.18 -16.96
CA ILE A 57 11.36 8.48 -16.27
C ILE A 57 12.20 8.38 -15.00
N ALA A 58 13.37 9.03 -15.00
CA ALA A 58 14.31 9.00 -13.88
C ALA A 58 13.74 9.67 -12.62
N ASP A 59 12.99 10.76 -12.78
CA ASP A 59 12.43 11.55 -11.69
C ASP A 59 11.39 10.77 -10.85
N LEU A 60 10.88 9.65 -11.36
CA LEU A 60 9.97 8.77 -10.65
C LEU A 60 10.67 7.71 -9.80
N LYS A 61 12.00 7.72 -9.69
CA LYS A 61 12.78 6.67 -9.03
C LYS A 61 13.52 7.17 -7.79
N GLY A 62 13.89 6.20 -6.94
CA GLY A 62 14.78 6.41 -5.82
C GLY A 62 14.10 6.76 -4.52
N VAL A 63 14.90 6.77 -3.46
CA VAL A 63 14.50 7.04 -2.08
C VAL A 63 15.41 8.10 -1.51
N ARG A 64 14.85 9.15 -0.93
CA ARG A 64 15.62 10.24 -0.28
C ARG A 64 14.92 10.77 0.94
N THR A 65 15.65 11.47 1.77
CA THR A 65 15.10 12.25 2.89
C THR A 65 14.80 13.66 2.42
N ASP A 66 13.69 14.22 2.89
CA ASP A 66 13.33 15.62 2.66
C ASP A 66 12.62 16.15 3.92
N GLY A 67 13.31 16.97 4.69
CA GLY A 67 12.85 17.39 6.01
C GLY A 67 12.67 16.20 6.96
N GLY A 68 11.52 16.10 7.59
CA GLY A 68 11.12 14.99 8.47
C GLY A 68 10.48 13.80 7.77
N GLU A 69 10.60 13.69 6.44
CA GLU A 69 9.93 12.69 5.62
C GLU A 69 10.92 11.90 4.78
N ILE A 70 10.53 10.67 4.42
CA ILE A 70 11.13 9.90 3.34
C ILE A 70 10.27 10.11 2.09
N VAL A 71 10.91 10.52 1.00
CA VAL A 71 10.29 10.65 -0.33
C VAL A 71 10.73 9.46 -1.17
N ILE A 72 9.75 8.72 -1.67
CA ILE A 72 9.93 7.53 -2.50
C ILE A 72 9.32 7.80 -3.86
N GLY A 73 10.13 7.76 -4.91
CA GLY A 73 9.63 7.87 -6.28
C GLY A 73 8.68 6.72 -6.61
N ALA A 74 7.60 7.01 -7.35
CA ALA A 74 6.54 6.03 -7.61
C ALA A 74 7.03 4.78 -8.36
N MET A 75 8.08 4.91 -9.16
CA MET A 75 8.69 3.80 -9.92
C MET A 75 9.76 3.05 -9.13
N THR A 76 9.98 3.36 -7.85
CA THR A 76 10.85 2.56 -6.96
C THR A 76 10.22 1.19 -6.77
N THR A 77 10.98 0.13 -7.07
CA THR A 77 10.51 -1.25 -7.00
C THR A 77 10.47 -1.77 -5.56
N GLN A 78 9.70 -2.84 -5.33
CA GLN A 78 9.67 -3.53 -4.03
C GLN A 78 11.06 -4.06 -3.65
N HIS A 79 11.85 -4.48 -4.65
CA HIS A 79 13.21 -4.93 -4.44
C HIS A 79 14.13 -3.81 -3.95
N GLU A 80 14.05 -2.62 -4.56
CA GLU A 80 14.80 -1.44 -4.14
C GLU A 80 14.41 -0.99 -2.73
N LEU A 81 13.12 -1.08 -2.35
CA LEU A 81 12.69 -0.81 -0.97
C LEU A 81 13.31 -1.79 0.03
N ILE A 82 13.40 -3.09 -0.32
CA ILE A 82 14.03 -4.11 0.51
C ILE A 82 15.53 -3.83 0.70
N ALA A 83 16.21 -3.39 -0.37
CA ALA A 83 17.64 -3.14 -0.39
C ALA A 83 18.02 -1.76 0.21
N SER A 84 17.07 -0.84 0.34
CA SER A 84 17.34 0.51 0.83
C SER A 84 17.69 0.52 2.32
N GLU A 85 18.91 0.93 2.65
CA GLU A 85 19.36 1.17 4.02
C GLU A 85 18.52 2.26 4.69
N LEU A 86 18.17 3.31 3.95
CA LEU A 86 17.36 4.42 4.46
C LEU A 86 15.97 3.96 4.89
N VAL A 87 15.29 3.14 4.04
CA VAL A 87 13.98 2.54 4.37
C VAL A 87 14.10 1.63 5.57
N THR A 88 15.12 0.77 5.58
CA THR A 88 15.34 -0.19 6.67
C THR A 88 15.59 0.51 8.01
N ALA A 89 16.34 1.62 8.01
CA ALA A 89 16.65 2.36 9.23
C ALA A 89 15.51 3.25 9.72
N LYS A 90 14.73 3.86 8.83
CA LYS A 90 13.75 4.88 9.18
C LYS A 90 12.29 4.40 9.16
N ILE A 91 11.94 3.52 8.24
CA ILE A 91 10.56 3.02 8.06
C ILE A 91 10.60 1.51 7.78
N PRO A 92 11.09 0.69 8.73
CA PRO A 92 11.36 -0.73 8.50
C PRO A 92 10.12 -1.57 8.18
N ILE A 93 8.92 -1.10 8.48
CA ILE A 93 7.67 -1.78 8.10
C ILE A 93 7.52 -1.89 6.57
N LEU A 94 8.06 -0.93 5.78
CA LEU A 94 8.03 -1.01 4.32
C LEU A 94 8.84 -2.20 3.82
N ARG A 95 10.03 -2.40 4.37
CA ARG A 95 10.85 -3.57 4.05
C ARG A 95 10.16 -4.87 4.46
N GLU A 96 9.60 -4.93 5.67
CA GLU A 96 8.87 -6.11 6.16
C GLU A 96 7.68 -6.46 5.25
N THR A 97 6.92 -5.46 4.83
CA THR A 97 5.79 -5.64 3.91
C THR A 97 6.26 -6.08 2.53
N SER A 98 7.27 -5.41 1.95
CA SER A 98 7.81 -5.78 0.63
C SER A 98 8.27 -7.24 0.58
N LEU A 99 8.85 -7.77 1.66
CA LEU A 99 9.33 -9.16 1.73
C LEU A 99 8.20 -10.20 1.63
N VAL A 100 6.95 -9.83 1.92
CA VAL A 100 5.80 -10.74 1.85
C VAL A 100 4.89 -10.48 0.64
N ILE A 101 5.20 -9.45 -0.17
CA ILE A 101 4.55 -9.19 -1.46
C ILE A 101 5.04 -10.22 -2.47
N ALA A 102 4.10 -10.93 -3.08
CA ALA A 102 4.32 -11.82 -4.22
C ALA A 102 5.59 -12.73 -4.06
N ASP A 103 6.41 -12.80 -5.09
CA ASP A 103 7.68 -13.52 -5.15
C ASP A 103 8.82 -12.57 -5.59
N PRO A 104 10.10 -13.01 -5.58
CA PRO A 104 11.22 -12.16 -5.97
C PRO A 104 11.10 -11.60 -7.38
N GLN A 105 10.61 -12.37 -8.36
CA GLN A 105 10.49 -11.94 -9.76
C GLN A 105 9.54 -10.77 -9.88
N VAL A 106 8.38 -10.83 -9.21
CA VAL A 106 7.41 -9.73 -9.14
C VAL A 106 8.02 -8.51 -8.44
N ARG A 107 8.75 -8.71 -7.34
CA ARG A 107 9.35 -7.61 -6.57
C ARG A 107 10.44 -6.84 -7.32
N TYR A 108 11.16 -7.49 -8.24
CA TYR A 108 12.17 -6.83 -9.08
C TYR A 108 11.60 -5.81 -10.04
N VAL A 109 10.33 -5.92 -10.40
CA VAL A 109 9.68 -5.05 -11.40
C VAL A 109 8.48 -4.30 -10.83
N GLY A 110 7.74 -4.92 -9.91
CA GLY A 110 6.59 -4.30 -9.23
C GLY A 110 7.02 -3.09 -8.39
N THR A 111 6.38 -1.95 -8.62
CA THR A 111 6.74 -0.66 -8.03
C THR A 111 5.82 -0.29 -6.87
N LEU A 112 6.27 0.60 -5.98
CA LEU A 112 5.44 1.14 -4.91
C LEU A 112 4.26 1.93 -5.47
N GLY A 113 4.51 2.85 -6.40
CA GLY A 113 3.46 3.68 -7.03
C GLY A 113 2.43 2.84 -7.78
N GLY A 114 2.87 1.83 -8.55
CA GLY A 114 1.94 0.91 -9.22
C GLY A 114 1.10 0.09 -8.24
N ASN A 115 1.66 -0.30 -7.09
CA ASN A 115 0.92 -1.03 -6.06
C ASN A 115 -0.18 -0.16 -5.42
N VAL A 116 0.13 1.10 -5.06
CA VAL A 116 -0.86 1.99 -4.43
C VAL A 116 -1.87 2.53 -5.43
N ALA A 117 -1.45 2.91 -6.66
CA ALA A 117 -2.32 3.51 -7.66
C ALA A 117 -3.31 2.50 -8.30
N ASN A 118 -3.00 1.21 -8.24
CA ASN A 118 -3.90 0.18 -8.78
C ASN A 118 -5.22 0.05 -8.01
N GLY A 119 -5.29 0.49 -6.76
CA GLY A 119 -6.51 0.45 -5.95
C GLY A 119 -7.05 -0.96 -5.67
N ASP A 120 -6.24 -2.01 -5.85
CA ASP A 120 -6.64 -3.39 -5.53
C ASP A 120 -6.71 -3.57 -4.01
N PRO A 121 -7.86 -3.98 -3.45
CA PRO A 121 -8.01 -4.25 -2.02
C PRO A 121 -7.01 -5.26 -1.46
N GLY A 122 -6.55 -6.18 -2.32
CA GLY A 122 -5.59 -7.22 -1.97
C GLY A 122 -4.13 -6.76 -1.92
N ASN A 123 -3.82 -5.55 -2.36
CA ASN A 123 -2.49 -4.99 -2.29
C ASN A 123 -2.06 -4.69 -0.86
N ASP A 124 -0.82 -5.03 -0.52
CA ASP A 124 -0.31 -4.93 0.85
C ASP A 124 0.07 -3.50 1.25
N MET A 125 0.63 -2.71 0.32
CA MET A 125 1.13 -1.36 0.62
C MET A 125 0.07 -0.34 1.00
N PRO A 126 -1.15 -0.30 0.43
CA PRO A 126 -2.16 0.67 0.79
C PRO A 126 -2.44 0.77 2.29
N ALA A 127 -2.64 -0.34 2.99
CA ALA A 127 -2.87 -0.35 4.43
C ALA A 127 -1.66 0.14 5.24
N VAL A 128 -0.45 -0.13 4.77
CA VAL A 128 0.80 0.38 5.38
C VAL A 128 0.93 1.88 5.18
N MET A 129 0.60 2.39 3.99
CA MET A 129 0.59 3.84 3.71
C MET A 129 -0.39 4.59 4.62
N ILE A 130 -1.58 4.03 4.84
CA ILE A 130 -2.58 4.57 5.76
C ILE A 130 -2.05 4.61 7.21
N CYS A 131 -1.37 3.54 7.66
CA CYS A 131 -0.74 3.48 8.97
C CYS A 131 0.35 4.53 9.17
N LEU A 132 1.07 4.86 8.11
CA LEU A 132 2.20 5.77 8.13
C LEU A 132 1.81 7.23 7.86
N ASP A 133 0.52 7.53 7.70
CA ASP A 133 0.03 8.86 7.29
C ASP A 133 0.71 9.37 6.02
N ALA A 134 0.95 8.47 5.07
CA ALA A 134 1.62 8.80 3.82
C ALA A 134 0.79 9.77 2.97
N VAL A 135 1.47 10.56 2.16
CA VAL A 135 0.88 11.50 1.20
C VAL A 135 1.37 11.16 -0.20
N TYR A 136 0.45 10.99 -1.13
CA TYR A 136 0.73 10.77 -2.54
C TYR A 136 0.86 12.10 -3.27
N HIS A 137 1.98 12.30 -3.95
CA HIS A 137 2.15 13.38 -4.91
C HIS A 137 1.61 12.92 -6.25
N VAL A 138 0.66 13.65 -6.77
CA VAL A 138 -0.04 13.37 -8.01
C VAL A 138 0.22 14.49 -9.00
N VAL A 139 0.52 14.13 -10.23
CA VAL A 139 0.78 15.08 -11.32
C VAL A 139 -0.17 14.80 -12.46
N GLY A 140 -0.83 15.86 -12.94
CA GLY A 140 -1.73 15.83 -14.07
C GLY A 140 -1.59 17.11 -14.92
N LYS A 141 -2.41 17.25 -15.94
CA LYS A 141 -2.41 18.42 -16.84
C LYS A 141 -2.71 19.75 -16.10
N ALA A 142 -3.47 19.69 -15.01
CA ALA A 142 -3.79 20.84 -14.16
C ALA A 142 -2.65 21.22 -13.20
N GLY A 143 -1.57 20.44 -13.14
CA GLY A 143 -0.44 20.65 -12.23
C GLY A 143 -0.28 19.53 -11.22
N GLU A 144 0.31 19.87 -10.07
CA GLU A 144 0.60 18.91 -8.99
C GLU A 144 -0.40 19.10 -7.85
N ARG A 145 -0.80 17.99 -7.23
CA ARG A 145 -1.58 17.99 -5.99
C ARG A 145 -1.13 16.89 -5.04
N ARG A 146 -1.52 17.02 -3.78
CA ARG A 146 -1.21 16.06 -2.73
C ARG A 146 -2.50 15.44 -2.21
N ILE A 147 -2.49 14.12 -2.02
CA ILE A 147 -3.64 13.37 -1.51
C ILE A 147 -3.15 12.52 -0.34
N ALA A 148 -3.80 12.64 0.81
CA ALA A 148 -3.50 11.76 1.93
C ALA A 148 -3.87 10.30 1.58
N ALA A 149 -3.05 9.34 1.99
CA ALA A 149 -3.30 7.92 1.72
C ALA A 149 -4.68 7.46 2.25
N ARG A 150 -5.16 8.07 3.34
CA ARG A 150 -6.49 7.80 3.93
C ARG A 150 -7.66 8.28 3.07
N GLU A 151 -7.44 9.21 2.16
CA GLU A 151 -8.45 9.82 1.29
C GLU A 151 -8.35 9.31 -0.16
N PHE A 152 -7.34 8.51 -0.45
CA PHE A 152 -7.01 8.13 -1.81
C PHE A 152 -7.89 6.99 -2.38
N TYR A 153 -8.32 6.05 -1.55
CA TYR A 153 -9.06 4.85 -1.98
C TYR A 153 -10.56 5.06 -1.85
N GLN A 154 -11.29 5.04 -2.96
CA GLN A 154 -12.72 5.31 -3.04
C GLN A 154 -13.57 4.04 -3.25
N GLY A 155 -12.95 2.95 -3.71
CA GLY A 155 -13.57 1.66 -3.96
C GLY A 155 -12.54 0.66 -4.50
N ALA A 156 -12.96 -0.56 -4.75
CA ALA A 156 -12.11 -1.58 -5.36
C ALA A 156 -11.69 -1.14 -6.77
N TYR A 157 -10.38 -1.01 -7.00
CA TYR A 157 -9.77 -0.49 -8.24
C TYR A 157 -10.19 0.97 -8.58
N PHE A 158 -10.72 1.68 -7.61
CA PHE A 158 -11.12 3.07 -7.78
C PHE A 158 -10.41 3.97 -6.76
N THR A 159 -9.63 4.92 -7.27
CA THR A 159 -8.81 5.84 -6.48
C THR A 159 -9.19 7.29 -6.79
N ALA A 160 -8.65 8.23 -6.03
CA ALA A 160 -8.84 9.66 -6.21
C ALA A 160 -8.01 10.25 -7.39
N LEU A 161 -7.37 9.40 -8.21
CA LEU A 161 -6.72 9.86 -9.44
C LEU A 161 -7.76 10.27 -10.48
N GLU A 162 -7.56 11.45 -11.05
CA GLU A 162 -8.32 11.91 -12.20
C GLU A 162 -7.74 11.35 -13.51
N PRO A 163 -8.51 11.35 -14.61
CA PRO A 163 -8.01 10.92 -15.92
C PRO A 163 -6.73 11.70 -16.31
N GLY A 164 -5.72 10.97 -16.74
CA GLY A 164 -4.42 11.55 -17.13
C GLY A 164 -3.46 11.84 -15.98
N GLU A 165 -3.87 11.65 -14.72
CA GLU A 165 -2.99 11.80 -13.55
C GLU A 165 -2.14 10.55 -13.29
N ILE A 166 -0.94 10.79 -12.76
CA ILE A 166 -0.05 9.75 -12.25
C ILE A 166 0.42 10.08 -10.83
N VAL A 167 0.63 9.05 -10.02
CA VAL A 167 1.39 9.20 -8.77
C VAL A 167 2.87 9.36 -9.14
N SER A 168 3.47 10.46 -8.75
CA SER A 168 4.89 10.75 -9.01
C SER A 168 5.80 10.33 -7.86
N ALA A 169 5.36 10.54 -6.62
CA ALA A 169 6.09 10.18 -5.41
C ALA A 169 5.15 9.87 -4.24
N ILE A 170 5.67 9.15 -3.27
CA ILE A 170 5.04 8.88 -2.00
C ILE A 170 5.89 9.51 -0.90
N ARG A 171 5.32 10.40 -0.10
CA ARG A 171 5.95 11.00 1.06
C ARG A 171 5.47 10.31 2.31
N VAL A 172 6.39 9.89 3.15
CA VAL A 172 6.10 9.15 4.38
C VAL A 172 6.77 9.89 5.53
N PRO A 173 6.00 10.41 6.51
CA PRO A 173 6.57 10.96 7.73
C PRO A 173 7.47 9.93 8.42
N ILE A 174 8.65 10.34 8.86
CA ILE A 174 9.55 9.44 9.61
C ILE A 174 8.93 9.20 10.98
N PRO A 175 8.57 7.95 11.32
CA PRO A 175 8.03 7.64 12.64
C PRO A 175 9.03 8.01 13.75
N ALA A 176 8.53 8.25 14.97
CA ALA A 176 9.37 8.55 16.12
C ALA A 176 10.42 7.46 16.33
N GLN A 177 11.60 7.85 16.79
CA GLN A 177 12.68 6.91 17.12
C GLN A 177 12.20 5.90 18.17
N GLY A 178 12.55 4.62 17.99
CA GLY A 178 12.09 3.55 18.88
C GLY A 178 10.64 3.12 18.66
N HIS A 179 9.99 3.55 17.56
CA HIS A 179 8.66 3.05 17.23
C HIS A 179 8.67 1.53 16.99
N GLY A 180 7.61 0.88 17.47
CA GLY A 180 7.33 -0.52 17.15
C GLY A 180 6.50 -0.63 15.87
N PHE A 181 6.74 -1.69 15.12
CA PHE A 181 6.06 -1.92 13.86
C PHE A 181 5.87 -3.40 13.59
N ALA A 182 4.82 -3.75 12.85
CA ALA A 182 4.65 -5.09 12.29
C ALA A 182 3.66 -5.08 11.13
N TYR A 183 3.92 -5.92 10.15
CA TYR A 183 2.96 -6.32 9.13
C TYR A 183 2.73 -7.84 9.23
N GLN A 184 1.51 -8.25 9.53
CA GLN A 184 1.13 -9.66 9.64
C GLN A 184 0.12 -10.02 8.57
N LYS A 185 0.45 -11.01 7.75
CA LYS A 185 -0.32 -11.43 6.58
C LYS A 185 -0.65 -12.91 6.62
N LEU A 186 -1.91 -13.24 6.53
CA LEU A 186 -2.37 -14.59 6.25
C LEU A 186 -2.50 -14.76 4.73
N LYS A 187 -1.80 -15.74 4.17
CA LYS A 187 -1.88 -16.14 2.75
C LYS A 187 -1.84 -17.66 2.62
N ARG A 188 -2.39 -18.19 1.54
CA ARG A 188 -2.46 -19.64 1.30
C ARG A 188 -1.13 -20.23 0.84
N LYS A 189 -0.39 -19.47 0.02
CA LYS A 189 0.89 -19.87 -0.56
C LYS A 189 1.81 -18.67 -0.76
N VAL A 190 3.08 -18.91 -1.06
CA VAL A 190 4.00 -17.85 -1.51
C VAL A 190 3.46 -17.22 -2.78
N GLY A 191 3.54 -15.91 -2.89
CA GLY A 191 3.06 -15.16 -4.05
C GLY A 191 1.56 -14.80 -4.02
N ASP A 192 0.78 -15.32 -3.06
CA ASP A 192 -0.66 -15.04 -3.00
C ASP A 192 -0.95 -13.69 -2.33
N TYR A 193 -2.10 -13.13 -2.70
CA TYR A 193 -2.72 -12.01 -1.97
C TYR A 193 -3.08 -12.41 -0.55
N ALA A 194 -3.25 -11.42 0.32
CA ALA A 194 -3.70 -11.67 1.68
C ALA A 194 -5.12 -12.26 1.71
N THR A 195 -5.35 -13.27 2.54
CA THR A 195 -6.69 -13.60 3.00
C THR A 195 -7.19 -12.50 3.92
N ALA A 196 -6.32 -12.04 4.82
CA ALA A 196 -6.44 -10.86 5.65
C ALA A 196 -5.03 -10.46 6.10
N ALA A 197 -4.77 -9.17 6.29
CA ALA A 197 -3.53 -8.71 6.89
C ALA A 197 -3.75 -7.47 7.76
N ALA A 198 -2.81 -7.22 8.67
CA ALA A 198 -2.82 -6.06 9.55
C ALA A 198 -1.42 -5.42 9.61
N ALA A 199 -1.37 -4.12 9.42
CA ALA A 199 -0.23 -3.24 9.65
C ALA A 199 -0.42 -2.53 10.98
N VAL A 200 0.62 -2.48 11.80
CA VAL A 200 0.62 -1.74 13.07
C VAL A 200 1.91 -0.91 13.15
N VAL A 201 1.75 0.35 13.50
CA VAL A 201 2.84 1.24 13.92
C VAL A 201 2.46 1.85 15.26
N LEU A 202 3.31 1.77 16.26
CA LEU A 202 3.03 2.28 17.59
C LEU A 202 4.28 2.85 18.27
N THR A 203 4.07 3.67 19.27
CA THR A 203 5.12 4.11 20.20
C THR A 203 4.74 3.77 21.64
N ARG A 204 5.74 3.63 22.49
CA ARG A 204 5.53 3.42 23.92
C ARG A 204 6.16 4.54 24.74
N ARG A 205 5.57 4.82 25.87
CA ARG A 205 6.12 5.67 26.93
C ARG A 205 5.74 5.06 28.29
N ASP A 206 6.72 4.90 29.15
CA ASP A 206 6.53 4.33 30.50
C ASP A 206 5.82 2.97 30.48
N GLY A 207 6.19 2.11 29.53
CA GLY A 207 5.60 0.78 29.36
C GLY A 207 4.19 0.74 28.72
N ARG A 208 3.58 1.90 28.45
CA ARG A 208 2.22 2.02 27.85
C ARG A 208 2.27 2.51 26.43
N ILE A 209 1.28 2.18 25.64
CA ILE A 209 1.13 2.66 24.26
C ILE A 209 0.87 4.18 24.30
N ALA A 210 1.75 4.95 23.68
CA ALA A 210 1.59 6.40 23.54
C ALA A 210 0.86 6.77 22.27
N THR A 211 1.18 6.10 21.14
CA THR A 211 0.48 6.24 19.87
C THR A 211 0.28 4.87 19.23
N CYS A 212 -0.77 4.71 18.45
CA CYS A 212 -1.02 3.50 17.67
C CYS A 212 -1.74 3.84 16.37
N ALA A 213 -1.29 3.27 15.26
CA ALA A 213 -1.96 3.29 13.96
C ALA A 213 -2.13 1.86 13.46
N ILE A 214 -3.32 1.55 12.94
CA ILE A 214 -3.70 0.20 12.50
C ILE A 214 -4.32 0.28 11.12
N GLY A 215 -3.73 -0.42 10.15
CA GLY A 215 -4.27 -0.59 8.81
C GLY A 215 -4.63 -2.06 8.55
N LEU A 216 -5.76 -2.31 7.88
CA LEU A 216 -6.19 -3.65 7.51
C LEU A 216 -6.22 -3.80 5.99
N THR A 217 -5.75 -4.96 5.50
CA THR A 217 -5.65 -5.28 4.07
C THR A 217 -6.64 -6.38 3.70
N ASN A 218 -7.31 -6.20 2.56
CA ASN A 218 -8.17 -7.19 1.89
C ASN A 218 -9.36 -7.69 2.73
N VAL A 219 -9.93 -6.84 3.55
CA VAL A 219 -11.09 -7.13 4.40
C VAL A 219 -12.23 -6.12 4.25
N ALA A 220 -12.17 -5.33 3.18
CA ALA A 220 -13.22 -4.46 2.64
C ALA A 220 -12.85 -4.14 1.18
N GLU A 221 -13.64 -3.32 0.49
CA GLU A 221 -13.36 -2.84 -0.87
C GLU A 221 -12.17 -1.88 -0.93
N THR A 222 -11.81 -1.27 0.19
CA THR A 222 -10.65 -0.39 0.34
C THR A 222 -9.82 -0.82 1.55
N PRO A 223 -8.55 -0.40 1.65
CA PRO A 223 -7.76 -0.58 2.87
C PRO A 223 -8.44 0.19 4.01
N LEU A 224 -8.49 -0.41 5.21
CA LEU A 224 -9.19 0.19 6.35
C LEU A 224 -8.20 0.77 7.36
N PHE A 225 -8.51 1.96 7.89
CA PHE A 225 -7.86 2.51 9.07
C PHE A 225 -8.72 2.22 10.31
N ALA A 226 -8.24 1.36 11.21
CA ALA A 226 -8.98 0.93 12.38
C ALA A 226 -8.79 1.91 13.56
N GLU A 227 -9.27 3.15 13.40
CA GLU A 227 -9.08 4.25 14.34
C GLU A 227 -9.64 3.93 15.74
N ALA A 228 -10.85 3.40 15.81
CA ALA A 228 -11.50 3.04 17.10
C ALA A 228 -10.67 1.98 17.85
N ALA A 229 -10.16 0.97 17.14
CA ALA A 229 -9.28 -0.03 17.72
C ALA A 229 -7.96 0.59 18.22
N ALA A 230 -7.36 1.49 17.45
CA ALA A 230 -6.14 2.18 17.84
C ALA A 230 -6.32 3.04 19.09
N ARG A 231 -7.44 3.78 19.20
CA ARG A 231 -7.76 4.61 20.37
C ARG A 231 -7.91 3.78 21.66
N LEU A 232 -8.50 2.59 21.60
CA LEU A 232 -8.63 1.69 22.76
C LEU A 232 -7.27 1.24 23.31
N LEU A 233 -6.24 1.17 22.47
CA LEU A 233 -4.91 0.72 22.86
C LEU A 233 -4.07 1.81 23.50
N VAL A 234 -4.32 3.08 23.19
CA VAL A 234 -3.57 4.21 23.74
C VAL A 234 -3.76 4.25 25.27
N GLY A 235 -2.66 4.39 26.01
CA GLY A 235 -2.62 4.37 27.47
C GLY A 235 -2.59 2.97 28.09
N SER A 236 -2.81 1.90 27.30
CA SER A 236 -2.74 0.51 27.79
C SER A 236 -1.32 -0.04 27.77
N ALA A 237 -1.09 -1.09 28.56
CA ALA A 237 0.10 -1.93 28.48
C ALA A 237 -0.13 -3.19 27.59
N LEU A 238 -1.19 -3.17 26.78
CA LEU A 238 -1.70 -4.30 25.99
C LEU A 238 -2.26 -5.43 26.86
N GLU A 239 -2.97 -5.09 27.91
CA GLU A 239 -3.69 -6.07 28.73
C GLU A 239 -4.61 -6.92 27.83
N PRO A 240 -4.73 -8.23 28.07
CA PRO A 240 -5.51 -9.13 27.20
C PRO A 240 -6.95 -8.69 26.95
N ALA A 241 -7.59 -8.08 27.95
CA ALA A 241 -8.95 -7.55 27.84
C ALA A 241 -9.02 -6.38 26.85
N VAL A 242 -8.05 -5.44 26.92
CA VAL A 242 -7.97 -4.28 26.01
C VAL A 242 -7.67 -4.71 24.58
N VAL A 243 -6.73 -5.63 24.41
CA VAL A 243 -6.42 -6.20 23.08
C VAL A 243 -7.66 -6.88 22.48
N LYS A 244 -8.41 -7.64 23.27
CA LYS A 244 -9.66 -8.28 22.82
C LYS A 244 -10.71 -7.25 22.37
N GLN A 245 -10.85 -6.14 23.09
CA GLN A 245 -11.75 -5.04 22.71
C GLN A 245 -11.29 -4.36 21.41
N ALA A 246 -10.00 -4.06 21.29
CA ALA A 246 -9.44 -3.46 20.08
C ALA A 246 -9.59 -4.38 18.85
N VAL A 247 -9.38 -5.69 19.01
CA VAL A 247 -9.61 -6.68 17.96
C VAL A 247 -11.09 -6.70 17.55
N ALA A 248 -12.02 -6.70 18.50
CA ALA A 248 -13.45 -6.67 18.20
C ALA A 248 -13.84 -5.37 17.46
N ALA A 249 -13.29 -4.22 17.85
CA ALA A 249 -13.52 -2.94 17.17
C ALA A 249 -12.96 -2.93 15.74
N ALA A 250 -11.82 -3.57 15.50
CA ALA A 250 -11.25 -3.73 14.16
C ALA A 250 -12.04 -4.71 13.30
N GLU A 251 -12.52 -5.83 13.86
CA GLU A 251 -13.39 -6.78 13.17
C GLU A 251 -14.72 -6.12 12.76
N ALA A 252 -15.27 -5.24 13.57
CA ALA A 252 -16.56 -4.58 13.34
C ALA A 252 -16.59 -3.67 12.10
N ILE A 253 -15.47 -3.14 11.66
CA ILE A 253 -15.40 -2.28 10.47
C ILE A 253 -15.12 -3.07 9.17
N THR A 254 -14.88 -4.38 9.25
CA THR A 254 -14.59 -5.20 8.08
C THR A 254 -15.86 -5.60 7.34
N SER A 255 -15.76 -5.67 6.02
CA SER A 255 -16.82 -6.12 5.11
C SER A 255 -16.24 -6.88 3.92
N PRO A 256 -15.50 -8.00 4.14
CA PRO A 256 -14.89 -8.74 3.04
C PRO A 256 -15.94 -9.52 2.24
N ALA A 257 -15.74 -9.63 0.93
CA ALA A 257 -16.48 -10.58 0.12
C ALA A 257 -16.09 -12.03 0.47
N SER A 258 -17.02 -12.96 0.34
CA SER A 258 -16.70 -14.39 0.32
C SER A 258 -16.11 -14.76 -1.05
N ASP A 259 -14.95 -15.37 -1.04
CA ASP A 259 -14.23 -15.76 -2.25
C ASP A 259 -13.48 -17.10 -2.05
N ASN A 260 -12.59 -17.44 -2.99
CA ASN A 260 -11.77 -18.64 -2.92
C ASN A 260 -10.71 -18.63 -1.78
N ARG A 261 -10.60 -17.54 -1.02
CA ARG A 261 -9.76 -17.42 0.19
C ARG A 261 -10.52 -17.75 1.47
N GLY A 262 -11.85 -17.78 1.39
CA GLY A 262 -12.73 -18.18 2.48
C GLY A 262 -14.00 -17.35 2.58
N PRO A 263 -14.93 -17.77 3.45
CA PRO A 263 -16.15 -17.02 3.77
C PRO A 263 -15.81 -15.67 4.41
N ALA A 264 -16.69 -14.68 4.24
CA ALA A 264 -16.55 -13.34 4.82
C ALA A 264 -16.29 -13.38 6.35
N ALA A 265 -17.07 -14.17 7.08
CA ALA A 265 -16.91 -14.32 8.53
C ALA A 265 -15.52 -14.87 8.94
N TYR A 266 -14.97 -15.82 8.16
CA TYR A 266 -13.62 -16.32 8.37
C TYR A 266 -12.58 -15.23 8.13
N ARG A 267 -12.69 -14.46 7.04
CA ARG A 267 -11.76 -13.39 6.71
C ARG A 267 -11.78 -12.27 7.75
N THR A 268 -12.96 -11.87 8.22
CA THR A 268 -13.12 -10.95 9.37
C THR A 268 -12.37 -11.46 10.60
N LYS A 269 -12.61 -12.72 10.97
CA LYS A 269 -11.95 -13.33 12.13
C LYS A 269 -10.42 -13.38 11.97
N MET A 270 -9.95 -13.66 10.77
CA MET A 270 -8.51 -13.70 10.49
C MET A 270 -7.89 -12.30 10.53
N ALA A 271 -8.61 -11.23 10.18
CA ALA A 271 -8.13 -9.86 10.38
C ALA A 271 -7.85 -9.59 11.86
N GLY A 272 -8.76 -9.99 12.75
CA GLY A 272 -8.55 -9.88 14.20
C GLY A 272 -7.35 -10.67 14.70
N VAL A 273 -7.14 -11.89 14.19
CA VAL A 273 -5.95 -12.72 14.52
C VAL A 273 -4.66 -12.06 14.03
N MET A 274 -4.64 -11.52 12.81
CA MET A 274 -3.46 -10.83 12.27
C MET A 274 -3.18 -9.56 13.05
N LEU A 275 -4.22 -8.80 13.44
CA LEU A 275 -4.06 -7.62 14.29
C LEU A 275 -3.45 -7.97 15.65
N ALA A 276 -3.95 -8.98 16.34
CA ALA A 276 -3.42 -9.39 17.63
C ALA A 276 -1.93 -9.78 17.53
N ARG A 277 -1.54 -10.51 16.47
CA ARG A 277 -0.14 -10.87 16.21
C ARG A 277 0.72 -9.64 15.88
N ALA A 278 0.19 -8.72 15.07
CA ALA A 278 0.89 -7.49 14.71
C ALA A 278 1.12 -6.60 15.94
N LEU A 279 0.13 -6.45 16.81
CA LEU A 279 0.26 -5.71 18.08
C LEU A 279 1.34 -6.28 18.98
N ALA A 280 1.32 -7.60 19.22
CA ALA A 280 2.33 -8.27 20.05
C ALA A 280 3.75 -8.06 19.48
N ARG A 281 3.91 -8.21 18.17
CA ARG A 281 5.20 -8.06 17.49
C ARG A 281 5.68 -6.61 17.45
N ALA A 282 4.79 -5.67 17.20
CA ALA A 282 5.12 -4.24 17.21
C ALA A 282 5.52 -3.79 18.61
N ALA A 283 4.77 -4.19 19.66
CA ALA A 283 5.07 -3.86 21.04
C ALA A 283 6.44 -4.40 21.52
N ALA A 284 6.81 -5.61 21.06
CA ALA A 284 8.12 -6.20 21.37
C ALA A 284 9.29 -5.45 20.72
N ARG A 285 9.04 -4.63 19.70
CA ARG A 285 10.04 -3.83 18.96
C ARG A 285 10.08 -2.36 19.39
N ALA A 286 9.05 -1.90 20.10
CA ALA A 286 8.98 -0.53 20.59
C ALA A 286 9.94 -0.37 21.79
N ALA A 287 10.82 0.65 21.71
CA ALA A 287 11.78 1.02 22.78
C ALA A 287 11.19 2.09 23.71
#